data_dfff79da9cba7941f2fd2a7908368d31
#
_entry.id   dfff79da9cba7941f2fd2a7908368d31
#
_cell.length_a   1.000
_cell.length_b   1.000
_cell.length_c   1.000
_cell.angle_alpha   90.00
_cell.angle_beta   90.00
_cell.angle_gamma   90.00
#
_symmetry.space_group_name_H-M   'P 1'
#
loop_
_entity.id
_entity.type
_entity.pdbx_description
1 polymer ?
#
loop_
_entity_poly.entity_id
_entity_poly.type
_entity_poly.pdbx_seq_one_letter_code
_entity_poly.pdbx_strand_id
1 'polypeptide(L)'
;LEEKLSNAGIAKVEIERNAKRCEVVIHTSKPGVMIGHGGEEIEKLKKQLSKIADENVQISIVDIKKADMNAQLVADSIANQITNRASFRMAQKRAIRNAMKAGAKGIKTSVSGRLGGADMARSEGYTEGTIPLHTLRADVDYATAEADTTFGKIGVKVWIYKGEILNKKAKGGN
;
A
#
# COMPACT_ATOMS: atom_id res chain seq x y z
N LEU A 1 -9.48 -8.24 -7.38
CA LEU A 1 -8.26 -8.82 -6.83
C LEU A 1 -8.05 -8.38 -5.38
N GLU A 2 -8.07 -7.10 -5.10
CA GLU A 2 -7.79 -6.53 -3.77
C GLU A 2 -8.74 -7.05 -2.70
N GLU A 3 -10.04 -7.15 -2.96
CA GLU A 3 -11.02 -7.70 -2.00
C GLU A 3 -10.77 -9.17 -1.62
N LYS A 4 -10.39 -10.01 -2.60
CA LYS A 4 -10.15 -11.44 -2.37
C LYS A 4 -8.80 -11.73 -1.72
N LEU A 5 -7.85 -10.84 -1.89
CA LEU A 5 -6.46 -10.99 -1.46
C LEU A 5 -6.06 -9.96 -0.38
N SER A 6 -7.03 -9.41 0.35
CA SER A 6 -6.78 -8.41 1.41
C SER A 6 -5.72 -8.86 2.42
N ASN A 7 -5.62 -10.17 2.68
CA ASN A 7 -4.62 -10.75 3.60
C ASN A 7 -3.22 -10.88 2.99
N ALA A 8 -3.09 -10.78 1.67
CA ALA A 8 -1.81 -10.94 0.98
C ALA A 8 -0.93 -9.69 1.01
N GLY A 9 -1.45 -8.54 1.45
CA GLY A 9 -0.71 -7.28 1.49
C GLY A 9 -0.29 -6.84 0.09
N ILE A 10 -1.25 -6.53 -0.75
CA ILE A 10 -1.04 -6.03 -2.12
C ILE A 10 -0.74 -4.54 -2.05
N ALA A 11 0.37 -4.12 -2.64
CA ALA A 11 0.74 -2.71 -2.73
C ALA A 11 0.30 -2.06 -4.04
N LYS A 12 0.41 -2.80 -5.15
CA LYS A 12 0.10 -2.31 -6.49
C LYS A 12 -0.20 -3.47 -7.42
N VAL A 13 -1.13 -3.28 -8.32
CA VAL A 13 -1.39 -4.18 -9.43
C VAL A 13 -1.14 -3.42 -10.73
N GLU A 14 -0.27 -3.92 -11.58
CA GLU A 14 0.00 -3.39 -12.91
C GLU A 14 -0.54 -4.36 -13.95
N ILE A 15 -1.20 -3.84 -14.98
CA ILE A 15 -1.75 -4.64 -16.07
C ILE A 15 -1.11 -4.16 -17.35
N GLU A 16 -0.33 -5.04 -17.97
CA GLU A 16 0.26 -4.81 -19.28
C GLU A 16 -0.52 -5.61 -20.33
N ARG A 17 -1.15 -4.92 -21.26
CA ARG A 17 -1.91 -5.52 -22.33
C ARG A 17 -1.25 -5.28 -23.67
N ASN A 18 -0.80 -6.34 -24.28
CA ASN A 18 -0.29 -6.36 -25.64
C ASN A 18 -1.26 -7.13 -26.54
N ALA A 19 -1.15 -6.96 -27.88
CA ALA A 19 -2.03 -7.57 -28.86
C ALA A 19 -2.15 -9.12 -28.77
N LYS A 20 -1.25 -9.79 -28.05
CA LYS A 20 -1.19 -11.26 -27.92
C LYS A 20 -1.16 -11.78 -26.50
N ARG A 21 -0.99 -10.90 -25.49
CA ARG A 21 -0.83 -11.29 -24.08
C ARG A 21 -1.36 -10.21 -23.16
N CYS A 22 -2.05 -10.64 -22.12
CA CYS A 22 -2.36 -9.82 -20.96
C CYS A 22 -1.49 -10.31 -19.80
N GLU A 23 -0.62 -9.46 -19.27
CA GLU A 23 0.21 -9.74 -18.12
C GLU A 23 -0.25 -8.90 -16.93
N VAL A 24 -0.46 -9.56 -15.80
CA VAL A 24 -0.85 -8.92 -14.53
C VAL A 24 0.31 -9.07 -13.55
N VAL A 25 0.98 -7.95 -13.25
CA VAL A 25 2.08 -7.90 -12.29
C VAL A 25 1.53 -7.45 -10.95
N ILE A 26 1.68 -8.29 -9.93
CA ILE A 26 1.18 -8.02 -8.58
C ILE A 26 2.34 -7.81 -7.63
N HIS A 27 2.44 -6.61 -7.07
CA HIS A 27 3.42 -6.26 -6.06
C HIS A 27 2.84 -6.58 -4.68
N THR A 28 3.45 -7.51 -3.96
CA THR A 28 2.97 -7.98 -2.65
C THR A 28 4.11 -8.08 -1.63
N SER A 29 3.76 -7.91 -0.35
CA SER A 29 4.69 -8.15 0.76
C SER A 29 4.70 -9.60 1.23
N LYS A 30 3.73 -10.42 0.80
CA LYS A 30 3.60 -11.84 1.21
C LYS A 30 3.34 -12.74 0.01
N PRO A 31 4.34 -12.97 -0.86
CA PRO A 31 4.16 -13.77 -2.06
C PRO A 31 3.70 -15.21 -1.78
N GLY A 32 4.12 -15.80 -0.66
CA GLY A 32 3.72 -17.14 -0.28
C GLY A 32 2.21 -17.33 -0.08
N VAL A 33 1.52 -16.32 0.42
CA VAL A 33 0.05 -16.37 0.61
C VAL A 33 -0.67 -16.36 -0.75
N MET A 34 -0.13 -15.64 -1.72
CA MET A 34 -0.71 -15.56 -3.06
C MET A 34 -0.48 -16.82 -3.88
N ILE A 35 0.68 -17.44 -3.73
CA ILE A 35 1.01 -18.68 -4.45
C ILE A 35 0.17 -19.82 -3.88
N GLY A 36 0.01 -19.85 -2.56
CA GLY A 36 -0.70 -20.93 -1.85
C GLY A 36 0.08 -22.26 -1.86
N HIS A 37 -0.55 -23.29 -1.32
CA HIS A 37 0.03 -24.65 -1.34
C HIS A 37 0.08 -25.18 -2.78
N GLY A 38 1.30 -25.50 -3.26
CA GLY A 38 1.51 -26.09 -4.58
C GLY A 38 1.11 -25.21 -5.77
N GLY A 39 0.83 -23.92 -5.56
CA GLY A 39 0.42 -22.99 -6.64
C GLY A 39 -1.08 -23.03 -6.97
N GLU A 40 -1.91 -23.71 -6.19
CA GLU A 40 -3.36 -23.80 -6.44
C GLU A 40 -4.07 -22.45 -6.47
N GLU A 41 -3.70 -21.53 -5.57
CA GLU A 41 -4.36 -20.23 -5.47
C GLU A 41 -4.07 -19.36 -6.70
N ILE A 42 -2.82 -19.36 -7.18
CA ILE A 42 -2.44 -18.61 -8.38
C ILE A 42 -3.11 -19.18 -9.64
N GLU A 43 -3.29 -20.51 -9.73
CA GLU A 43 -4.00 -21.11 -10.85
C GLU A 43 -5.50 -20.79 -10.85
N LYS A 44 -6.12 -20.78 -9.68
CA LYS A 44 -7.53 -20.36 -9.51
C LYS A 44 -7.71 -18.89 -9.94
N LEU A 45 -6.79 -18.02 -9.52
CA LEU A 45 -6.77 -16.61 -9.92
C LEU A 45 -6.59 -16.47 -11.44
N LYS A 46 -5.64 -17.18 -12.02
CA LYS A 46 -5.38 -17.17 -13.46
C LYS A 46 -6.65 -17.57 -14.24
N LYS A 47 -7.32 -18.65 -13.86
CA LYS A 47 -8.57 -19.09 -14.48
C LYS A 47 -9.69 -18.05 -14.36
N GLN A 48 -9.81 -17.38 -13.23
CA GLN A 48 -10.82 -16.34 -13.02
C GLN A 48 -10.55 -15.10 -13.88
N LEU A 49 -9.28 -14.64 -13.93
CA LEU A 49 -8.87 -13.50 -14.72
C LEU A 49 -8.99 -13.77 -16.23
N SER A 50 -8.62 -14.97 -16.67
CA SER A 50 -8.78 -15.36 -18.09
C SER A 50 -10.24 -15.39 -18.54
N LYS A 51 -11.18 -15.75 -17.66
CA LYS A 51 -12.61 -15.67 -17.93
C LYS A 51 -13.14 -14.24 -18.05
N ILE A 52 -12.54 -13.30 -17.31
CA ILE A 52 -12.96 -11.88 -17.31
C ILE A 52 -12.37 -11.15 -18.51
N ALA A 53 -11.12 -11.50 -18.87
CA ALA A 53 -10.39 -10.85 -19.95
C ALA A 53 -10.70 -11.44 -21.33
N ASP A 54 -11.33 -12.62 -21.42
CA ASP A 54 -11.50 -13.44 -22.63
C ASP A 54 -10.18 -13.72 -23.38
N GLU A 55 -9.06 -13.62 -22.66
CA GLU A 55 -7.71 -13.80 -23.19
C GLU A 55 -6.85 -14.63 -22.21
N ASN A 56 -5.74 -15.15 -22.69
CA ASN A 56 -4.79 -15.85 -21.81
C ASN A 56 -4.03 -14.83 -20.95
N VAL A 57 -4.27 -14.85 -19.64
CA VAL A 57 -3.64 -13.96 -18.67
C VAL A 57 -2.45 -14.66 -18.01
N GLN A 58 -1.31 -13.98 -18.01
CA GLN A 58 -0.13 -14.38 -17.24
C GLN A 58 -0.07 -13.56 -15.94
N ILE A 59 0.24 -14.20 -14.82
CA ILE A 59 0.39 -13.52 -13.54
C ILE A 59 1.85 -13.57 -13.13
N SER A 60 2.43 -12.41 -12.89
CA SER A 60 3.78 -12.23 -12.36
C SER A 60 3.69 -11.65 -10.94
N ILE A 61 4.42 -12.23 -9.98
CA ILE A 61 4.44 -11.76 -8.59
C ILE A 61 5.78 -11.12 -8.30
N VAL A 62 5.76 -9.88 -7.80
CA VAL A 62 6.95 -9.13 -7.39
C VAL A 62 6.92 -8.96 -5.88
N ASP A 63 8.00 -9.40 -5.22
CA ASP A 63 8.15 -9.27 -3.78
C ASP A 63 8.63 -7.87 -3.36
N ILE A 64 7.97 -7.29 -2.37
CA ILE A 64 8.33 -6.00 -1.77
C ILE A 64 9.13 -6.24 -0.49
N LYS A 65 10.44 -6.10 -0.59
CA LYS A 65 11.37 -6.33 0.54
C LYS A 65 11.16 -5.39 1.73
N LYS A 66 10.69 -4.15 1.49
CA LYS A 66 10.49 -3.11 2.52
C LYS A 66 9.03 -2.68 2.56
N ALA A 67 8.16 -3.51 3.13
CA ALA A 67 6.73 -3.24 3.25
C ALA A 67 6.42 -1.93 4.00
N ASP A 68 7.17 -1.64 5.06
CA ASP A 68 7.01 -0.42 5.88
C ASP A 68 7.41 0.89 5.16
N MET A 69 8.02 0.81 3.98
CA MET A 69 8.31 1.97 3.12
C MET A 69 7.30 2.14 1.98
N ASN A 70 6.28 1.30 1.91
CA ASN A 70 5.21 1.42 0.93
C ASN A 70 3.97 2.03 1.58
N ALA A 71 3.48 3.15 1.06
CA ALA A 71 2.39 3.90 1.66
C ALA A 71 1.09 3.09 1.70
N GLN A 72 0.79 2.28 0.67
CA GLN A 72 -0.43 1.48 0.60
C GLN A 72 -0.44 0.41 1.69
N LEU A 73 0.64 -0.34 1.85
CA LEU A 73 0.74 -1.39 2.87
C LEU A 73 0.66 -0.83 4.29
N VAL A 74 1.24 0.35 4.51
CA VAL A 74 1.17 1.04 5.81
C VAL A 74 -0.25 1.54 6.08
N ALA A 75 -0.93 2.11 5.07
CA ALA A 75 -2.32 2.57 5.21
C ALA A 75 -3.27 1.41 5.52
N ASP A 76 -3.15 0.29 4.80
CA ASP A 76 -3.95 -0.92 5.02
C ASP A 76 -3.68 -1.53 6.40
N SER A 77 -2.42 -1.53 6.84
CA SER A 77 -2.06 -1.99 8.18
C SER A 77 -2.72 -1.15 9.29
N ILE A 78 -2.75 0.19 9.13
CA ILE A 78 -3.43 1.08 10.07
C ILE A 78 -4.95 0.84 10.03
N ALA A 79 -5.55 0.75 8.83
CA ALA A 79 -6.97 0.50 8.65
C ALA A 79 -7.40 -0.81 9.30
N ASN A 80 -6.67 -1.91 9.05
CA ASN A 80 -6.93 -3.22 9.65
C ASN A 80 -6.82 -3.21 11.18
N GLN A 81 -5.85 -2.48 11.75
CA GLN A 81 -5.74 -2.33 13.19
C GLN A 81 -6.94 -1.59 13.79
N ILE A 82 -7.43 -0.53 13.12
CA ILE A 82 -8.61 0.22 13.55
C ILE A 82 -9.88 -0.64 13.45
N THR A 83 -10.06 -1.40 12.37
CA THR A 83 -11.17 -2.37 12.20
C THR A 83 -11.16 -3.40 13.32
N ASN A 84 -9.98 -3.86 13.74
CA ASN A 84 -9.80 -4.78 14.87
C ASN A 84 -9.88 -4.08 16.25
N ARG A 85 -10.47 -2.89 16.31
CA ARG A 85 -10.70 -2.10 17.55
C ARG A 85 -9.43 -1.69 18.29
N ALA A 86 -8.28 -1.66 17.63
CA ALA A 86 -7.08 -1.08 18.23
C ALA A 86 -7.20 0.46 18.32
N SER A 87 -6.50 1.05 19.27
CA SER A 87 -6.44 2.50 19.40
C SER A 87 -5.80 3.12 18.14
N PHE A 88 -6.53 4.01 17.47
CA PHE A 88 -6.06 4.70 16.27
C PHE A 88 -4.77 5.51 16.49
N ARG A 89 -4.55 6.02 17.75
CA ARG A 89 -3.30 6.71 18.11
C ARG A 89 -2.12 5.75 18.17
N MET A 90 -2.32 4.58 18.77
CA MET A 90 -1.28 3.56 18.86
C MET A 90 -0.95 2.97 17.49
N ALA A 91 -1.96 2.74 16.65
CA ALA A 91 -1.78 2.24 15.29
C ALA A 91 -0.92 3.21 14.46
N GLN A 92 -1.24 4.51 14.46
CA GLN A 92 -0.45 5.53 13.75
C GLN A 92 0.99 5.61 14.28
N LYS A 93 1.18 5.70 15.60
CA LYS A 93 2.53 5.80 16.20
C LYS A 93 3.38 4.55 15.93
N ARG A 94 2.78 3.36 15.90
CA ARG A 94 3.48 2.11 15.53
C ARG A 94 3.92 2.15 14.07
N ALA A 95 3.02 2.53 13.16
CA ALA A 95 3.31 2.64 11.74
C ALA A 95 4.44 3.65 11.48
N ILE A 96 4.39 4.81 12.10
CA ILE A 96 5.44 5.85 12.00
C ILE A 96 6.79 5.30 12.46
N ARG A 97 6.84 4.67 13.63
CA ARG A 97 8.08 4.09 14.17
C ARG A 97 8.66 3.03 13.24
N ASN A 98 7.82 2.18 12.66
CA ASN A 98 8.27 1.13 11.74
C ASN A 98 8.82 1.73 10.46
N ALA A 99 8.13 2.69 9.85
CA ALA A 99 8.58 3.36 8.63
C ALA A 99 9.92 4.10 8.84
N MET A 100 10.09 4.80 9.96
CA MET A 100 11.36 5.46 10.29
C MET A 100 12.50 4.45 10.49
N LYS A 101 12.22 3.31 11.15
CA LYS A 101 13.18 2.20 11.27
C LYS A 101 13.55 1.56 9.92
N ALA A 102 12.60 1.48 8.99
CA ALA A 102 12.84 0.96 7.65
C ALA A 102 13.67 1.89 6.77
N GLY A 103 13.88 3.15 7.21
CA GLY A 103 14.75 4.14 6.58
C GLY A 103 14.00 5.23 5.81
N ALA A 104 12.73 5.45 6.08
CA ALA A 104 12.01 6.61 5.57
C ALA A 104 12.59 7.91 6.12
N LYS A 105 12.71 8.95 5.28
CA LYS A 105 13.19 10.29 5.71
C LYS A 105 12.11 11.11 6.41
N GLY A 106 10.87 10.74 6.20
CA GLY A 106 9.72 11.31 6.88
C GLY A 106 8.44 10.55 6.56
N ILE A 107 7.51 10.62 7.48
CA ILE A 107 6.17 10.04 7.34
C ILE A 107 5.13 10.97 7.96
N LYS A 108 3.99 11.08 7.28
CA LYS A 108 2.80 11.76 7.78
C LYS A 108 1.62 10.81 7.66
N THR A 109 0.87 10.67 8.73
CA THR A 109 -0.36 9.90 8.77
C THR A 109 -1.51 10.83 9.17
N SER A 110 -2.69 10.62 8.59
CA SER A 110 -3.91 11.33 8.94
C SER A 110 -5.06 10.34 8.97
N VAL A 111 -5.80 10.34 10.07
CA VAL A 111 -6.98 9.49 10.26
C VAL A 111 -8.17 10.38 10.51
N SER A 112 -9.25 10.18 9.73
CA SER A 112 -10.43 11.06 9.71
C SER A 112 -11.71 10.24 9.82
N GLY A 113 -12.63 10.68 10.66
CA GLY A 113 -13.92 10.04 10.86
C GLY A 113 -14.38 10.10 12.32
N ARG A 114 -15.29 9.21 12.71
CA ARG A 114 -15.77 9.07 14.09
C ARG A 114 -14.76 8.30 14.94
N LEU A 115 -13.67 8.96 15.30
CA LEU A 115 -12.54 8.35 15.99
C LEU A 115 -12.95 7.91 17.41
N GLY A 116 -12.78 6.60 17.67
CA GLY A 116 -13.16 5.99 18.94
C GLY A 116 -14.67 5.94 19.18
N GLY A 117 -15.50 6.07 18.13
CA GLY A 117 -16.96 6.06 18.22
C GLY A 117 -17.57 7.41 18.62
N ALA A 118 -16.81 8.49 18.60
CA ALA A 118 -17.31 9.84 18.92
C ALA A 118 -18.43 10.26 17.96
N ASP A 119 -19.44 10.99 18.46
CA ASP A 119 -20.57 11.44 17.64
C ASP A 119 -20.14 12.43 16.56
N MET A 120 -19.20 13.32 16.87
CA MET A 120 -18.63 14.25 15.92
C MET A 120 -17.37 13.68 15.27
N ALA A 121 -17.35 13.68 13.95
CA ALA A 121 -16.15 13.31 13.19
C ALA A 121 -15.05 14.36 13.36
N ARG A 122 -13.82 13.88 13.44
CA ARG A 122 -12.63 14.74 13.48
C ARG A 122 -11.47 14.09 12.75
N SER A 123 -10.45 14.86 12.47
CA SER A 123 -9.19 14.38 11.88
C SER A 123 -8.06 14.52 12.89
N GLU A 124 -7.32 13.44 13.10
CA GLU A 124 -6.08 13.46 13.88
C GLU A 124 -4.92 12.94 13.02
N GLY A 125 -3.82 13.67 13.02
CA GLY A 125 -2.64 13.31 12.23
C GLY A 125 -1.36 13.43 13.04
N TYR A 126 -0.37 12.63 12.66
CA TYR A 126 0.97 12.64 13.21
C TYR A 126 1.98 12.73 12.08
N THR A 127 3.05 13.46 12.32
CA THR A 127 4.14 13.63 11.36
C THR A 127 5.46 13.44 12.08
N GLU A 128 6.38 12.71 11.44
CA GLU A 128 7.75 12.54 11.93
C GLU A 128 8.71 12.64 10.75
N GLY A 129 9.83 13.34 10.97
CA GLY A 129 10.79 13.65 9.90
C GLY A 129 10.35 14.77 8.99
N THR A 130 10.94 14.85 7.81
CA THR A 130 10.69 15.90 6.81
C THR A 130 9.80 15.37 5.69
N ILE A 131 8.75 16.13 5.32
CA ILE A 131 7.89 15.80 4.18
C ILE A 131 7.73 17.04 3.30
N PRO A 132 8.57 17.17 2.27
CA PRO A 132 8.52 18.33 1.38
C PRO A 132 7.43 18.16 0.33
N LEU A 133 6.19 18.56 0.63
CA LEU A 133 5.04 18.42 -0.28
C LEU A 133 5.10 19.36 -1.49
N HIS A 134 5.89 20.43 -1.42
CA HIS A 134 6.03 21.41 -2.51
C HIS A 134 7.25 21.16 -3.41
N THR A 135 8.12 20.22 -3.07
CA THR A 135 9.33 19.91 -3.83
C THR A 135 9.02 18.87 -4.90
N LEU A 136 9.03 19.27 -6.19
CA LEU A 136 8.71 18.36 -7.32
C LEU A 136 9.66 17.17 -7.46
N ARG A 137 10.92 17.33 -7.04
CA ARG A 137 11.91 16.26 -7.07
C ARG A 137 11.84 15.29 -5.89
N ALA A 138 10.93 15.53 -4.93
CA ALA A 138 10.77 14.67 -3.77
C ALA A 138 10.00 13.41 -4.15
N ASP A 139 10.54 12.25 -3.77
CA ASP A 139 9.86 10.96 -3.88
C ASP A 139 8.96 10.77 -2.66
N VAL A 140 7.71 11.17 -2.78
CA VAL A 140 6.68 11.04 -1.76
C VAL A 140 5.66 10.01 -2.23
N ASP A 141 5.65 8.87 -1.56
CA ASP A 141 4.65 7.82 -1.76
C ASP A 141 3.39 8.17 -0.97
N TYR A 142 2.22 8.12 -1.61
CA TYR A 142 0.94 8.47 -1.03
C TYR A 142 -0.06 7.36 -1.22
N ALA A 143 -0.80 7.04 -0.17
CA ALA A 143 -1.90 6.09 -0.25
C ALA A 143 -3.03 6.42 0.71
N THR A 144 -4.20 5.87 0.39
CA THR A 144 -5.40 5.94 1.22
C THR A 144 -5.94 4.55 1.48
N ALA A 145 -6.51 4.37 2.66
CA ALA A 145 -7.24 3.15 3.03
C ALA A 145 -8.48 3.52 3.85
N GLU A 146 -9.47 2.64 3.85
CA GLU A 146 -10.68 2.80 4.63
C GLU A 146 -10.77 1.68 5.68
N ALA A 147 -11.09 2.05 6.91
CA ALA A 147 -11.37 1.11 7.98
C ALA A 147 -12.87 1.07 8.24
N ASP A 148 -13.48 -0.10 8.05
CA ASP A 148 -14.89 -0.31 8.36
C ASP A 148 -15.07 -0.54 9.86
N THR A 149 -15.82 0.34 10.50
CA THR A 149 -16.13 0.23 11.92
C THR A 149 -17.64 0.20 12.14
N THR A 150 -18.07 -0.24 13.32
CA THR A 150 -19.50 -0.25 13.70
C THR A 150 -20.15 1.14 13.69
N PHE A 151 -19.34 2.21 13.77
CA PHE A 151 -19.79 3.61 13.76
C PHE A 151 -19.63 4.29 12.40
N GLY A 152 -19.26 3.55 11.36
CA GLY A 152 -19.03 4.05 10.02
C GLY A 152 -17.59 3.88 9.57
N LYS A 153 -17.28 4.41 8.37
CA LYS A 153 -15.96 4.32 7.77
C LYS A 153 -15.02 5.38 8.34
N ILE A 154 -13.79 4.97 8.59
CA ILE A 154 -12.71 5.86 8.99
C ILE A 154 -11.68 5.88 7.86
N GLY A 155 -11.43 7.06 7.30
CA GLY A 155 -10.43 7.26 6.25
C GLY A 155 -9.03 7.37 6.84
N VAL A 156 -8.08 6.66 6.26
CA VAL A 156 -6.66 6.70 6.59
C VAL A 156 -5.90 7.25 5.39
N LYS A 157 -5.04 8.23 5.60
CA LYS A 157 -4.13 8.79 4.58
C LYS A 157 -2.71 8.69 5.08
N VAL A 158 -1.80 8.24 4.23
CA VAL A 158 -0.38 8.08 4.56
C VAL A 158 0.48 8.70 3.47
N TRP A 159 1.49 9.46 3.86
CA TRP A 159 2.55 10.01 3.02
C TRP A 159 3.89 9.52 3.54
N ILE A 160 4.71 8.92 2.70
CA ILE A 160 6.05 8.46 3.06
C ILE A 160 7.07 9.12 2.14
N TYR A 161 7.97 9.88 2.70
CA TYR A 161 9.06 10.50 1.98
C TYR A 161 10.27 9.56 1.95
N LYS A 162 10.64 9.12 0.76
CA LYS A 162 11.76 8.19 0.52
C LYS A 162 13.08 8.94 0.25
N GLY A 163 13.01 10.16 -0.27
CA GLY A 163 14.16 10.96 -0.63
C GLY A 163 13.91 11.82 -1.86
N GLU A 164 14.97 12.40 -2.41
CA GLU A 164 14.89 13.15 -3.66
C GLU A 164 15.36 12.30 -4.83
N ILE A 165 14.63 12.38 -5.95
CA ILE A 165 15.04 11.83 -7.24
C ILE A 165 15.83 12.91 -7.96
N LEU A 166 17.16 12.79 -7.93
CA LEU A 166 18.03 13.64 -8.72
C LEU A 166 18.29 12.94 -10.05
N ASN A 167 17.97 13.60 -11.16
CA ASN A 167 18.40 13.14 -12.47
C ASN A 167 19.92 13.01 -12.44
N LYS A 168 20.43 11.79 -12.49
CA LYS A 168 21.85 11.58 -12.79
C LYS A 168 22.06 12.20 -14.18
N LYS A 169 22.66 13.39 -14.25
CA LYS A 169 23.19 13.91 -15.51
C LYS A 169 23.95 12.74 -16.12
N ALA A 170 23.58 12.37 -17.36
CA ALA A 170 24.38 11.45 -18.14
C ALA A 170 25.82 11.95 -17.97
N LYS A 171 26.71 11.12 -17.42
CA LYS A 171 28.13 11.41 -17.41
C LYS A 171 28.47 11.49 -18.89
N GLY A 172 28.56 12.74 -19.36
CA GLY A 172 29.03 13.00 -20.71
C GLY A 172 30.38 12.33 -20.84
N GLY A 173 30.46 11.43 -21.79
CA GLY A 173 31.74 10.88 -22.20
C GLY A 173 32.65 12.02 -22.62
N ASN A 174 33.85 12.00 -22.12
CA ASN A 174 35.02 12.45 -22.85
C ASN A 174 35.53 11.29 -23.67
#